data_fe312796bde7fb694ebe0d9a733d2623
#
_entry.id   fe312796bde7fb694ebe0d9a733d2623
#
_cell.length_a   1.000
_cell.length_b   1.000
_cell.length_c   1.000
_cell.angle_alpha   90.00
_cell.angle_beta   90.00
_cell.angle_gamma   90.00
#
_symmetry.space_group_name_H-M   'P 1'
#
loop_
_entity.id
_entity.type
_entity.pdbx_description
1 polymer ?
#
loop_
_entity_poly.entity_id
_entity_poly.type
_entity_poly.pdbx_seq_one_letter_code
_entity_poly.pdbx_strand_id
1 'polypeptide(L)'
;MIYLISRSICQGRRAGLVSLGGVALGFVFYMLCAAFGITALIFAVPYAYDALRISGVVYLLYLAWQAVKPGGRSVFAVRDLPADSGRKLFMMGFITNLANPKIAIMYLSLLPQFISPGHGSILAQSLVLGGTQALISVAVNALIVVMAGQVSLFLAGRPLWQQFQRWLMATVLAGMAVKIAFEARK
;
A
#
# COMPACT_ATOMS: atom_id res chain seq x y z
N MET A 1 2.74 -0.85 -4.39
CA MET A 1 2.34 -0.41 -5.74
C MET A 1 3.53 -0.06 -6.63
N ILE A 2 4.34 0.95 -6.29
CA ILE A 2 5.54 1.37 -7.06
C ILE A 2 6.46 0.20 -7.41
N TYR A 3 6.73 -0.68 -6.46
CA TYR A 3 7.53 -1.89 -6.65
C TYR A 3 6.96 -2.80 -7.76
N LEU A 4 5.64 -3.08 -7.73
CA LEU A 4 4.99 -3.94 -8.72
C LEU A 4 5.05 -3.35 -10.13
N ILE A 5 4.80 -2.04 -10.25
CA ILE A 5 4.92 -1.32 -11.51
C ILE A 5 6.33 -1.45 -12.06
N SER A 6 7.35 -1.16 -11.23
CA SER A 6 8.76 -1.29 -11.63
C SER A 6 9.10 -2.70 -12.11
N ARG A 7 8.66 -3.75 -11.40
CA ARG A 7 8.91 -5.14 -11.82
C ARG A 7 8.19 -5.50 -13.11
N SER A 8 6.94 -5.05 -13.28
CA SER A 8 6.18 -5.29 -14.51
C SER A 8 6.82 -4.60 -15.72
N ILE A 9 7.33 -3.38 -15.56
CA ILE A 9 7.98 -2.62 -16.64
C ILE A 9 9.35 -3.18 -16.97
N CYS A 10 10.20 -3.44 -15.95
CA CYS A 10 11.61 -3.80 -16.16
C CYS A 10 11.82 -5.29 -16.46
N GLN A 11 10.94 -6.17 -15.97
CA GLN A 11 11.10 -7.64 -16.10
C GLN A 11 9.85 -8.34 -16.68
N GLY A 12 8.87 -7.55 -17.15
CA GLY A 12 7.66 -8.03 -17.79
C GLY A 12 6.52 -8.38 -16.83
N ARG A 13 5.33 -8.56 -17.41
CA ARG A 13 4.07 -8.79 -16.67
C ARG A 13 4.14 -9.99 -15.71
N ARG A 14 4.79 -11.08 -16.14
CA ARG A 14 4.94 -12.29 -15.33
C ARG A 14 5.68 -12.01 -14.03
N ALA A 15 6.77 -11.24 -14.07
CA ALA A 15 7.53 -10.84 -12.89
C ALA A 15 6.68 -9.97 -11.94
N GLY A 16 5.90 -9.03 -12.49
CA GLY A 16 4.94 -8.23 -11.72
C GLY A 16 3.88 -9.07 -11.03
N LEU A 17 3.28 -10.05 -11.72
CA LEU A 17 2.25 -10.94 -11.17
C LEU A 17 2.81 -11.89 -10.09
N VAL A 18 4.00 -12.44 -10.27
CA VAL A 18 4.67 -13.27 -9.24
C VAL A 18 4.93 -12.42 -7.99
N SER A 19 5.42 -11.19 -8.17
CA SER A 19 5.61 -10.25 -7.05
C SER A 19 4.28 -9.88 -6.37
N LEU A 20 3.19 -9.76 -7.13
CA LEU A 20 1.86 -9.53 -6.60
C LEU A 20 1.37 -10.69 -5.73
N GLY A 21 1.70 -11.93 -6.06
CA GLY A 21 1.44 -13.09 -5.19
C GLY A 21 2.06 -12.92 -3.81
N GLY A 22 3.31 -12.45 -3.73
CA GLY A 22 3.96 -12.10 -2.47
C GLY A 22 3.25 -10.96 -1.72
N VAL A 23 2.85 -9.91 -2.43
CA VAL A 23 2.07 -8.81 -1.85
C VAL A 23 0.73 -9.31 -1.30
N ALA A 24 0.04 -10.20 -2.01
CA ALA A 24 -1.22 -10.79 -1.56
C ALA A 24 -1.04 -11.57 -0.25
N LEU A 25 0.03 -12.36 -0.12
CA LEU A 25 0.36 -13.03 1.13
C LEU A 25 0.60 -12.03 2.28
N GLY A 26 1.23 -10.89 2.00
CA GLY A 26 1.41 -9.83 2.98
C GLY A 26 0.08 -9.21 3.46
N PHE A 27 -0.89 -9.05 2.56
CA PHE A 27 -2.25 -8.61 2.96
C PHE A 27 -2.94 -9.66 3.85
N VAL A 28 -2.82 -10.96 3.51
CA VAL A 28 -3.36 -12.04 4.34
C VAL A 28 -2.71 -12.02 5.73
N PHE A 29 -1.41 -11.82 5.82
CA PHE A 29 -0.70 -11.70 7.09
C PHE A 29 -1.28 -10.57 7.95
N TYR A 30 -1.42 -9.36 7.39
CA TYR A 30 -2.00 -8.23 8.13
C TYR A 30 -3.46 -8.46 8.50
N MET A 31 -4.26 -9.08 7.63
CA MET A 31 -5.65 -9.44 7.92
C MET A 31 -5.72 -10.38 9.14
N LEU A 32 -4.89 -11.42 9.17
CA LEU A 32 -4.84 -12.36 10.30
C LEU A 32 -4.36 -11.67 11.59
N CYS A 33 -3.34 -10.82 11.50
CA CYS A 33 -2.88 -10.03 12.64
C CYS A 33 -4.01 -9.15 13.20
N ALA A 34 -4.77 -8.48 12.33
CA ALA A 34 -5.90 -7.66 12.75
C ALA A 34 -7.03 -8.51 13.36
N ALA A 35 -7.35 -9.66 12.75
CA ALA A 35 -8.42 -10.54 13.18
C ALA A 35 -8.13 -11.22 14.52
N PHE A 36 -6.89 -11.64 14.77
CA PHE A 36 -6.49 -12.33 16.02
C PHE A 36 -6.09 -11.38 17.16
N GLY A 37 -6.38 -10.11 17.05
CA GLY A 37 -6.38 -9.22 18.21
C GLY A 37 -5.09 -8.45 18.49
N ILE A 38 -4.15 -8.36 17.54
CA ILE A 38 -3.07 -7.36 17.67
C ILE A 38 -3.70 -5.96 17.79
N THR A 39 -4.84 -5.75 17.16
CA THR A 39 -5.67 -4.55 17.30
C THR A 39 -6.13 -4.34 18.75
N ALA A 40 -6.60 -5.39 19.44
CA ALA A 40 -7.00 -5.30 20.84
C ALA A 40 -5.81 -4.95 21.76
N LEU A 41 -4.62 -5.49 21.47
CA LEU A 41 -3.41 -5.16 22.22
C LEU A 41 -3.01 -3.69 22.06
N ILE A 42 -3.11 -3.14 20.84
CA ILE A 42 -2.83 -1.72 20.57
C ILE A 42 -3.82 -0.81 21.30
N PHE A 43 -5.09 -1.19 21.36
CA PHE A 43 -6.09 -0.42 22.11
C PHE A 43 -5.96 -0.57 23.64
N ALA A 44 -5.41 -1.69 24.12
CA ALA A 44 -5.15 -1.90 25.54
C ALA A 44 -3.97 -1.07 26.07
N VAL A 45 -3.07 -0.62 25.20
CA VAL A 45 -1.94 0.21 25.58
C VAL A 45 -2.33 1.70 25.41
N PRO A 46 -2.39 2.50 26.50
CA PRO A 46 -2.64 3.94 26.42
C PRO A 46 -1.67 4.60 25.43
N TYR A 47 -2.20 5.50 24.58
CA TYR A 47 -1.45 6.25 23.58
C TYR A 47 -0.87 5.45 22.39
N ALA A 48 -0.95 4.11 22.35
CA ALA A 48 -0.45 3.33 21.20
C ALA A 48 -1.17 3.70 19.89
N TYR A 49 -2.47 3.92 19.97
CA TYR A 49 -3.25 4.39 18.82
C TYR A 49 -2.79 5.78 18.33
N ASP A 50 -2.58 6.72 19.24
CA ASP A 50 -2.14 8.07 18.89
C ASP A 50 -0.72 8.08 18.32
N ALA A 51 0.19 7.29 18.88
CA ALA A 51 1.54 7.10 18.35
C ALA A 51 1.52 6.54 16.93
N LEU A 52 0.68 5.52 16.67
CA LEU A 52 0.52 4.93 15.36
C LEU A 52 -0.08 5.93 14.36
N ARG A 53 -1.10 6.70 14.78
CA ARG A 53 -1.74 7.75 13.99
C ARG A 53 -0.74 8.83 13.58
N ILE A 54 0.00 9.39 14.55
CA ILE A 54 1.01 10.44 14.32
C ILE A 54 2.11 9.92 13.39
N SER A 55 2.62 8.72 13.65
CA SER A 55 3.63 8.08 12.78
C SER A 55 3.12 7.93 11.34
N GLY A 56 1.85 7.58 11.16
CA GLY A 56 1.19 7.49 9.86
C GLY A 56 1.11 8.84 9.14
N VAL A 57 0.71 9.89 9.85
CA VAL A 57 0.64 11.26 9.29
C VAL A 57 2.03 11.71 8.84
N VAL A 58 3.04 11.59 9.69
CA VAL A 58 4.43 11.97 9.38
C VAL A 58 4.93 11.20 8.15
N TYR A 59 4.66 9.89 8.09
CA TYR A 59 5.07 9.08 6.95
C TYR A 59 4.37 9.46 5.64
N LEU A 60 3.07 9.74 5.67
CA LEU A 60 2.33 10.19 4.48
C LEU A 60 2.83 11.53 3.96
N LEU A 61 3.14 12.47 4.87
CA LEU A 61 3.77 13.76 4.51
C LEU A 61 5.16 13.56 3.93
N TYR A 62 5.97 12.65 4.50
CA TYR A 62 7.26 12.28 3.94
C TYR A 62 7.13 11.72 2.51
N LEU A 63 6.15 10.85 2.25
CA LEU A 63 5.90 10.31 0.91
C LEU A 63 5.42 11.40 -0.06
N ALA A 64 4.58 12.33 0.40
CA ALA A 64 4.14 13.47 -0.40
C ALA A 64 5.32 14.34 -0.81
N TRP A 65 6.22 14.65 0.13
CA TRP A 65 7.46 15.36 -0.16
C TRP A 65 8.36 14.61 -1.14
N GLN A 66 8.55 13.31 -0.95
CA GLN A 66 9.33 12.47 -1.86
C GLN A 66 8.78 12.46 -3.30
N ALA A 67 7.47 12.63 -3.47
CA ALA A 67 6.85 12.67 -4.78
C ALA A 67 7.16 13.95 -5.55
N VAL A 68 7.26 15.11 -4.86
CA VAL A 68 7.43 16.43 -5.50
C VAL A 68 8.87 16.96 -5.50
N LYS A 69 9.76 16.45 -4.64
CA LYS A 69 11.13 16.95 -4.53
C LYS A 69 11.85 16.95 -5.89
N PRO A 70 12.77 17.91 -6.16
CA PRO A 70 13.60 17.92 -7.34
C PRO A 70 14.39 16.60 -7.46
N GLY A 71 14.40 15.98 -8.67
CA GLY A 71 15.02 14.68 -8.89
C GLY A 71 14.21 13.48 -8.38
N GLY A 72 12.96 13.69 -7.93
CA GLY A 72 12.01 12.61 -7.61
C GLY A 72 11.81 11.69 -8.81
N ARG A 73 11.96 10.38 -8.60
CA ARG A 73 11.99 9.39 -9.68
C ARG A 73 10.59 9.07 -10.16
N SER A 74 10.41 9.02 -11.49
CA SER A 74 9.18 8.51 -12.08
C SER A 74 9.05 7.01 -11.79
N VAL A 75 7.86 6.57 -11.38
CA VAL A 75 7.52 5.15 -11.18
C VAL A 75 7.56 4.35 -12.48
N PHE A 76 7.46 5.05 -13.62
CA PHE A 76 7.41 4.46 -14.96
C PHE A 76 8.75 4.49 -15.69
N ALA A 77 9.86 4.84 -15.01
CA ALA A 77 11.19 4.78 -15.63
C ALA A 77 11.56 3.34 -15.97
N VAL A 78 11.74 3.06 -17.24
CA VAL A 78 12.22 1.76 -17.73
C VAL A 78 13.70 1.62 -17.37
N ARG A 79 14.07 0.49 -16.81
CA ARG A 79 15.45 0.11 -16.50
C ARG A 79 15.71 -1.30 -16.97
N ASP A 80 16.87 -1.51 -17.55
CA ASP A 80 17.40 -2.85 -17.80
C ASP A 80 17.84 -3.46 -16.47
N LEU A 81 16.99 -4.32 -15.91
CA LEU A 81 17.30 -5.10 -14.71
C LEU A 81 17.47 -6.55 -15.11
N PRO A 82 18.50 -7.24 -14.58
CA PRO A 82 18.63 -8.68 -14.79
C PRO A 82 17.38 -9.41 -14.28
N ALA A 83 17.02 -10.50 -14.95
CA ALA A 83 15.84 -11.29 -14.58
C ALA A 83 16.03 -11.90 -13.19
N ASP A 84 15.13 -11.58 -12.27
CA ASP A 84 15.10 -12.18 -10.94
C ASP A 84 14.36 -13.53 -10.96
N SER A 85 14.77 -14.48 -10.12
CA SER A 85 14.04 -15.72 -9.95
C SER A 85 12.63 -15.51 -9.40
N GLY A 86 11.67 -16.38 -9.73
CA GLY A 86 10.30 -16.26 -9.24
C GLY A 86 10.21 -16.25 -7.71
N ARG A 87 11.03 -17.07 -7.03
CA ARG A 87 11.11 -17.06 -5.56
C ARG A 87 11.57 -15.70 -5.02
N LYS A 88 12.58 -15.09 -5.63
CA LYS A 88 13.08 -13.77 -5.23
C LYS A 88 12.01 -12.69 -5.44
N LEU A 89 11.33 -12.70 -6.59
CA LEU A 89 10.24 -11.78 -6.89
C LEU A 89 9.09 -11.88 -5.89
N PHE A 90 8.67 -13.10 -5.55
CA PHE A 90 7.64 -13.36 -4.57
C PHE A 90 8.04 -12.85 -3.18
N MET A 91 9.23 -13.22 -2.70
CA MET A 91 9.73 -12.79 -1.38
C MET A 91 9.91 -11.28 -1.30
N MET A 92 10.42 -10.65 -2.35
CA MET A 92 10.52 -9.18 -2.41
C MET A 92 9.14 -8.52 -2.36
N GLY A 93 8.12 -9.07 -3.04
CA GLY A 93 6.74 -8.61 -2.96
C GLY A 93 6.19 -8.71 -1.54
N PHE A 94 6.37 -9.85 -0.88
CA PHE A 94 5.94 -10.10 0.49
C PHE A 94 6.60 -9.13 1.48
N ILE A 95 7.93 -9.04 1.47
CA ILE A 95 8.69 -8.14 2.36
C ILE A 95 8.32 -6.67 2.11
N THR A 96 8.19 -6.27 0.85
CA THR A 96 7.79 -4.89 0.50
C THR A 96 6.39 -4.56 1.02
N ASN A 97 5.47 -5.52 1.03
CA ASN A 97 4.14 -5.33 1.61
C ASN A 97 4.23 -5.23 3.14
N LEU A 98 4.95 -6.15 3.81
CA LEU A 98 5.13 -6.12 5.26
C LEU A 98 5.85 -4.86 5.76
N ALA A 99 6.85 -4.40 5.02
CA ALA A 99 7.58 -3.17 5.35
C ALA A 99 6.81 -1.89 4.95
N ASN A 100 5.56 -2.01 4.47
CA ASN A 100 4.79 -0.87 4.04
C ASN A 100 3.93 -0.30 5.17
N PRO A 101 4.36 0.81 5.80
CA PRO A 101 3.64 1.38 6.94
C PRO A 101 2.24 1.86 6.58
N LYS A 102 1.98 2.24 5.31
CA LYS A 102 0.61 2.58 4.87
C LYS A 102 -0.34 1.40 5.06
N ILE A 103 0.11 0.19 4.74
CA ILE A 103 -0.70 -1.03 4.86
C ILE A 103 -0.88 -1.37 6.34
N ALA A 104 0.19 -1.30 7.12
CA ALA A 104 0.12 -1.51 8.57
C ALA A 104 -0.89 -0.57 9.23
N ILE A 105 -0.81 0.75 8.95
CA ILE A 105 -1.74 1.74 9.48
C ILE A 105 -3.17 1.45 9.04
N MET A 106 -3.37 1.08 7.79
CA MET A 106 -4.71 0.78 7.26
C MET A 106 -5.34 -0.40 7.99
N TYR A 107 -4.61 -1.48 8.23
CA TYR A 107 -5.13 -2.65 8.95
C TYR A 107 -5.24 -2.41 10.45
N LEU A 108 -4.31 -1.68 11.06
CA LEU A 108 -4.27 -1.50 12.51
C LEU A 108 -5.09 -0.30 13.00
N SER A 109 -5.27 0.72 12.17
CA SER A 109 -5.95 1.96 12.58
C SER A 109 -7.30 2.17 11.89
N LEU A 110 -7.42 1.87 10.58
CA LEU A 110 -8.66 2.13 9.85
C LEU A 110 -9.65 0.97 9.99
N LEU A 111 -9.20 -0.28 9.86
CA LEU A 111 -10.09 -1.43 9.86
C LEU A 111 -10.89 -1.56 11.16
N PRO A 112 -10.32 -1.34 12.36
CA PRO A 112 -11.08 -1.38 13.61
C PRO A 112 -12.22 -0.37 13.71
N GLN A 113 -12.14 0.76 12.99
CA GLN A 113 -13.19 1.79 13.03
C GLN A 113 -14.51 1.32 12.39
N PHE A 114 -14.45 0.27 11.57
CA PHE A 114 -15.61 -0.33 10.92
C PHE A 114 -16.15 -1.56 11.66
N ILE A 115 -15.54 -1.93 12.78
CA ILE A 115 -15.97 -3.07 13.60
C ILE A 115 -16.97 -2.56 14.64
N SER A 116 -18.13 -3.21 14.69
CA SER A 116 -19.20 -2.91 15.66
C SER A 116 -19.33 -4.07 16.65
N PRO A 117 -18.80 -3.95 17.89
CA PRO A 117 -18.81 -5.06 18.87
C PRO A 117 -20.21 -5.61 19.21
N GLY A 118 -21.26 -4.77 19.07
CA GLY A 118 -22.65 -5.15 19.34
C GLY A 118 -23.36 -5.91 18.21
N HIS A 119 -22.71 -6.09 17.04
CA HIS A 119 -23.34 -6.68 15.86
C HIS A 119 -22.64 -7.96 15.39
N GLY A 120 -22.48 -8.93 16.27
CA GLY A 120 -21.94 -10.25 15.95
C GLY A 120 -20.44 -10.43 16.24
N SER A 121 -19.83 -11.45 15.65
CA SER A 121 -18.43 -11.80 15.93
C SER A 121 -17.44 -10.78 15.37
N ILE A 122 -16.62 -10.19 16.24
CA ILE A 122 -15.52 -9.29 15.88
C ILE A 122 -14.56 -9.97 14.90
N LEU A 123 -14.26 -11.26 15.14
CA LEU A 123 -13.41 -12.06 14.27
C LEU A 123 -13.98 -12.15 12.85
N ALA A 124 -15.29 -12.47 12.74
CA ALA A 124 -15.94 -12.57 11.43
C ALA A 124 -15.94 -11.21 10.69
N GLN A 125 -16.25 -10.11 11.40
CA GLN A 125 -16.21 -8.77 10.84
C GLN A 125 -14.79 -8.41 10.36
N SER A 126 -13.76 -8.71 11.17
CA SER A 126 -12.35 -8.45 10.82
C SER A 126 -11.91 -9.23 9.59
N LEU A 127 -12.29 -10.51 9.48
CA LEU A 127 -11.96 -11.36 8.33
C LEU A 127 -12.69 -10.89 7.06
N VAL A 128 -13.97 -10.53 7.14
CA VAL A 128 -14.75 -10.04 6.00
C VAL A 128 -14.21 -8.70 5.52
N LEU A 129 -14.02 -7.73 6.41
CA LEU A 129 -13.50 -6.41 6.06
C LEU A 129 -12.07 -6.49 5.53
N GLY A 130 -11.18 -7.19 6.25
CA GLY A 130 -9.78 -7.36 5.87
C GLY A 130 -9.63 -8.16 4.58
N GLY A 131 -10.43 -9.20 4.38
CA GLY A 131 -10.47 -10.00 3.16
C GLY A 131 -10.99 -9.21 1.95
N THR A 132 -12.07 -8.46 2.12
CA THR A 132 -12.60 -7.57 1.07
C THR A 132 -11.56 -6.53 0.65
N GLN A 133 -10.91 -5.90 1.62
CA GLN A 133 -9.86 -4.92 1.39
C GLN A 133 -8.67 -5.56 0.65
N ALA A 134 -8.21 -6.75 1.08
CA ALA A 134 -7.13 -7.49 0.43
C ALA A 134 -7.50 -7.84 -1.02
N LEU A 135 -8.71 -8.34 -1.26
CA LEU A 135 -9.20 -8.72 -2.58
C LEU A 135 -9.23 -7.53 -3.53
N ILE A 136 -9.82 -6.41 -3.10
CA ILE A 136 -9.87 -5.17 -3.89
C ILE A 136 -8.45 -4.68 -4.18
N SER A 137 -7.57 -4.66 -3.18
CA SER A 137 -6.19 -4.23 -3.35
C SER A 137 -5.42 -5.11 -4.33
N VAL A 138 -5.57 -6.43 -4.25
CA VAL A 138 -4.93 -7.38 -5.18
C VAL A 138 -5.48 -7.19 -6.59
N ALA A 139 -6.81 -7.06 -6.76
CA ALA A 139 -7.43 -6.86 -8.07
C ALA A 139 -6.95 -5.56 -8.74
N VAL A 140 -6.94 -4.45 -8.01
CA VAL A 140 -6.45 -3.16 -8.50
C VAL A 140 -4.96 -3.24 -8.86
N ASN A 141 -4.14 -3.85 -8.00
CA ASN A 141 -2.71 -4.02 -8.28
C ASN A 141 -2.47 -4.96 -9.47
N ALA A 142 -3.27 -6.00 -9.66
CA ALA A 142 -3.21 -6.88 -10.82
C ALA A 142 -3.48 -6.11 -12.13
N LEU A 143 -4.54 -5.30 -12.14
CA LEU A 143 -4.86 -4.45 -13.27
C LEU A 143 -3.70 -3.49 -13.59
N ILE A 144 -3.15 -2.85 -12.58
CA ILE A 144 -2.00 -1.94 -12.73
C ILE A 144 -0.78 -2.70 -13.29
N VAL A 145 -0.47 -3.89 -12.78
CA VAL A 145 0.66 -4.72 -13.26
C VAL A 145 0.48 -5.08 -14.73
N VAL A 146 -0.74 -5.48 -15.14
CA VAL A 146 -1.03 -5.85 -16.53
C VAL A 146 -0.91 -4.66 -17.47
N MET A 147 -1.36 -3.48 -17.03
CA MET A 147 -1.36 -2.26 -17.84
C MET A 147 -0.02 -1.51 -17.79
N ALA A 148 0.82 -1.73 -16.79
CA ALA A 148 2.01 -0.93 -16.51
C ALA A 148 2.97 -0.83 -17.70
N GLY A 149 3.16 -1.89 -18.47
CA GLY A 149 4.01 -1.89 -19.65
C GLY A 149 3.48 -0.97 -20.76
N GLN A 150 2.18 -1.00 -21.03
CA GLN A 150 1.55 -0.15 -22.06
C GLN A 150 1.53 1.31 -21.61
N VAL A 151 1.19 1.56 -20.36
CA VAL A 151 1.17 2.90 -19.77
C VAL A 151 2.57 3.50 -19.75
N SER A 152 3.61 2.72 -19.44
CA SER A 152 4.98 3.22 -19.41
C SER A 152 5.46 3.65 -20.79
N LEU A 153 5.17 2.88 -21.83
CA LEU A 153 5.50 3.24 -23.22
C LEU A 153 4.78 4.53 -23.64
N PHE A 154 3.51 4.68 -23.28
CA PHE A 154 2.74 5.88 -23.57
C PHE A 154 3.25 7.12 -22.80
N LEU A 155 3.72 6.95 -21.56
CA LEU A 155 4.17 8.04 -20.69
C LEU A 155 5.66 8.38 -20.85
N ALA A 156 6.48 7.47 -21.36
CA ALA A 156 7.93 7.67 -21.51
C ALA A 156 8.28 8.92 -22.37
N GLY A 157 7.42 9.26 -23.34
CA GLY A 157 7.60 10.43 -24.19
C GLY A 157 6.91 11.72 -23.71
N ARG A 158 6.31 11.76 -22.52
CA ARG A 158 5.47 12.90 -22.08
C ARG A 158 5.86 13.43 -20.70
N PRO A 159 6.88 14.31 -20.61
CA PRO A 159 7.38 14.83 -19.33
C PRO A 159 6.32 15.60 -18.52
N LEU A 160 5.44 16.34 -19.18
CA LEU A 160 4.34 17.08 -18.52
C LEU A 160 3.37 16.13 -17.78
N TRP A 161 3.08 14.97 -18.35
CA TRP A 161 2.23 13.96 -17.72
C TRP A 161 2.88 13.33 -16.48
N GLN A 162 4.18 13.09 -16.53
CA GLN A 162 4.94 12.60 -15.38
C GLN A 162 4.93 13.63 -14.24
N GLN A 163 5.05 14.91 -14.56
CA GLN A 163 4.97 15.99 -13.58
C GLN A 163 3.57 16.11 -12.98
N PHE A 164 2.52 16.09 -13.78
CA PHE A 164 1.13 16.08 -13.33
C PHE A 164 0.85 14.93 -12.35
N GLN A 165 1.26 13.71 -12.70
CA GLN A 165 1.10 12.54 -11.85
C GLN A 165 1.80 12.68 -10.50
N ARG A 166 3.02 13.24 -10.48
CA ARG A 166 3.76 13.49 -9.24
C ARG A 166 3.01 14.45 -8.32
N TRP A 167 2.51 15.53 -8.85
CA TRP A 167 1.72 16.51 -8.10
C TRP A 167 0.40 15.94 -7.61
N LEU A 168 -0.31 15.21 -8.46
CA LEU A 168 -1.54 14.51 -8.08
C LEU A 168 -1.30 13.54 -6.91
N MET A 169 -0.27 12.72 -7.00
CA MET A 169 0.09 11.79 -5.89
C MET A 169 0.41 12.53 -4.60
N ALA A 170 1.19 13.61 -4.67
CA ALA A 170 1.53 14.41 -3.49
C ALA A 170 0.29 15.03 -2.85
N THR A 171 -0.62 15.59 -3.66
CA THR A 171 -1.87 16.19 -3.16
C THR A 171 -2.76 15.16 -2.48
N VAL A 172 -2.92 13.97 -3.08
CA VAL A 172 -3.72 12.88 -2.48
C VAL A 172 -3.09 12.41 -1.16
N LEU A 173 -1.78 12.19 -1.12
CA LEU A 173 -1.09 11.76 0.11
C LEU A 173 -1.15 12.82 1.21
N ALA A 174 -0.96 14.09 0.87
CA ALA A 174 -1.10 15.18 1.81
C ALA A 174 -2.55 15.32 2.33
N GLY A 175 -3.55 15.21 1.44
CA GLY A 175 -4.97 15.22 1.83
C GLY A 175 -5.32 14.06 2.76
N MET A 176 -4.78 12.86 2.52
CA MET A 176 -4.96 11.72 3.44
C MET A 176 -4.29 11.98 4.80
N ALA A 177 -3.08 12.56 4.82
CA ALA A 177 -2.40 12.91 6.05
C ALA A 177 -3.21 13.91 6.88
N VAL A 178 -3.73 14.96 6.24
CA VAL A 178 -4.59 15.96 6.87
C VAL A 178 -5.86 15.30 7.43
N LYS A 179 -6.56 14.49 6.65
CA LYS A 179 -7.73 13.74 7.11
C LYS A 179 -7.45 12.94 8.38
N ILE A 180 -6.38 12.13 8.37
CA ILE A 180 -5.99 11.29 9.52
C ILE A 180 -5.59 12.16 10.73
N ALA A 181 -4.93 13.30 10.51
CA ALA A 181 -4.52 14.21 11.59
C ALA A 181 -5.73 14.81 12.33
N PHE A 182 -6.81 15.13 11.60
CA PHE A 182 -8.02 15.73 12.16
C PHE A 182 -9.09 14.70 12.60
N GLU A 183 -8.89 13.42 12.30
CA GLU A 183 -9.81 12.36 12.73
C GLU A 183 -9.67 12.16 14.24
N ALA A 184 -10.64 12.69 15.01
CA ALA A 184 -10.67 12.54 16.45
C ALA A 184 -10.89 11.07 16.83
N ARG A 185 -10.31 10.64 17.94
CA ARG A 185 -10.57 9.35 18.55
C ARG A 185 -12.04 9.32 18.98
N LYS A 186 -12.88 8.56 18.29
CA LYS A 186 -14.25 8.25 18.70
C LYS A 186 -14.27 7.09 19.69
#